data_d4b44fdab9559723a4cdf1744fece82a
#
_entry.id   d4b44fdab9559723a4cdf1744fece82a
#
_cell.length_a   1.000
_cell.length_b   1.000
_cell.length_c   1.000
_cell.angle_alpha   90.00
_cell.angle_beta   90.00
_cell.angle_gamma   90.00
#
_symmetry.space_group_name_H-M   'P 1'
#
loop_
_entity.id
_entity.type
_entity.pdbx_description
1 polymer ?
#
loop_
_entity_poly.entity_id
_entity_poly.type
_entity_poly.pdbx_seq_one_letter_code
_entity_poly.pdbx_strand_id
1 'polypeptide(L)'
;MKIKSFTIPKKNKEIFIDPAYENIPELIDLNKKSFQSYDCNINGIPFSQFREQVRSDTLKKAGEYSENLLSLCSNLNIAGTKNFSCVKDFYSPEKNIIQTGHSPAITHPGVLIKHSLVNSIAKKVNGIGINMVVDNDAGNDNCLNIPDINGSDSSVEKNKYHPGLRNLAFEEIRYADQTQLLAFQES
;
A
#
# COMPACT_ATOMS: atom_id res chain seq x y z
N MET A 1 18.31 -24.36 -13.82
CA MET A 1 17.84 -23.28 -12.92
C MET A 1 19.07 -22.69 -12.21
N LYS A 2 19.47 -21.43 -12.47
CA LYS A 2 20.58 -20.80 -11.75
C LYS A 2 20.05 -20.33 -10.40
N ILE A 3 20.61 -20.86 -9.31
CA ILE A 3 20.31 -20.38 -7.97
C ILE A 3 20.92 -18.99 -7.83
N LYS A 4 20.09 -17.99 -7.60
CA LYS A 4 20.51 -16.61 -7.33
C LYS A 4 20.82 -16.52 -5.83
N SER A 5 22.05 -16.28 -5.46
CA SER A 5 22.41 -16.02 -4.07
C SER A 5 22.16 -14.54 -3.75
N PHE A 6 21.59 -14.29 -2.58
CA PHE A 6 21.35 -12.93 -2.10
C PHE A 6 22.17 -12.69 -0.84
N THR A 7 22.71 -11.48 -0.72
CA THR A 7 23.39 -11.04 0.49
C THR A 7 22.49 -10.06 1.23
N ILE A 8 22.16 -10.39 2.46
CA ILE A 8 21.37 -9.49 3.31
C ILE A 8 22.24 -8.28 3.65
N PRO A 9 21.73 -7.04 3.50
CA PRO A 9 22.43 -5.83 3.90
C PRO A 9 22.84 -5.88 5.37
N LYS A 10 24.09 -5.53 5.67
CA LYS A 10 24.64 -5.58 7.03
C LYS A 10 24.79 -4.20 7.67
N LYS A 11 24.67 -3.14 6.90
CA LYS A 11 24.82 -1.76 7.40
C LYS A 11 23.47 -1.10 7.56
N ASN A 12 23.38 -0.17 8.49
CA ASN A 12 22.20 0.68 8.65
C ASN A 12 21.96 1.49 7.37
N LYS A 13 20.70 1.67 7.01
CA LYS A 13 20.24 2.42 5.82
C LYS A 13 20.53 1.72 4.48
N GLU A 14 20.95 0.47 4.48
CA GLU A 14 21.04 -0.33 3.27
C GLU A 14 19.74 -1.13 3.08
N ILE A 15 19.25 -1.16 1.85
CA ILE A 15 18.07 -1.93 1.44
C ILE A 15 18.49 -2.81 0.26
N PHE A 16 18.08 -4.07 0.29
CA PHE A 16 18.22 -4.96 -0.86
C PHE A 16 16.95 -4.88 -1.71
N ILE A 17 17.11 -4.56 -2.99
CA ILE A 17 16.05 -4.51 -3.99
C ILE A 17 16.47 -5.33 -5.20
N ASP A 18 15.64 -6.28 -5.64
CA ASP A 18 15.89 -7.08 -6.84
C ASP A 18 14.64 -7.05 -7.76
N PRO A 19 14.73 -6.58 -9.00
CA PRO A 19 15.93 -5.97 -9.62
C PRO A 19 16.32 -4.64 -8.97
N ALA A 20 17.55 -4.19 -9.20
CA ALA A 20 18.02 -2.91 -8.69
C ALA A 20 17.06 -1.78 -9.08
N TYR A 21 16.91 -0.78 -8.19
CA TYR A 21 15.96 0.32 -8.36
C TYR A 21 16.11 1.06 -9.69
N GLU A 22 17.33 1.17 -10.18
CA GLU A 22 17.65 1.80 -11.45
C GLU A 22 17.09 1.03 -12.65
N ASN A 23 16.96 -0.29 -12.54
CA ASN A 23 16.52 -1.19 -13.61
C ASN A 23 15.00 -1.37 -13.66
N ILE A 24 14.26 -0.82 -12.69
CA ILE A 24 12.80 -0.96 -12.63
C ILE A 24 12.10 -0.38 -13.87
N PRO A 25 12.49 0.78 -14.43
CA PRO A 25 11.88 1.30 -15.66
C PRO A 25 11.99 0.32 -16.84
N GLU A 26 13.15 -0.31 -17.01
CA GLU A 26 13.34 -1.34 -18.05
C GLU A 26 12.43 -2.56 -17.83
N LEU A 27 12.29 -3.01 -16.58
CA LEU A 27 11.36 -4.10 -16.24
C LEU A 27 9.91 -3.74 -16.57
N ILE A 28 9.50 -2.51 -16.34
CA ILE A 28 8.15 -2.03 -16.69
C ILE A 28 7.93 -2.11 -18.21
N ASP A 29 8.91 -1.71 -18.99
CA ASP A 29 8.82 -1.77 -20.47
C ASP A 29 8.82 -3.21 -20.99
N LEU A 30 9.60 -4.10 -20.38
CA LEU A 30 9.56 -5.54 -20.66
C LEU A 30 8.19 -6.14 -20.33
N ASN A 31 7.61 -5.79 -19.19
CA ASN A 31 6.27 -6.23 -18.82
C ASN A 31 5.19 -5.74 -19.80
N LYS A 32 5.27 -4.50 -20.27
CA LYS A 32 4.36 -3.98 -21.30
C LYS A 32 4.42 -4.82 -22.57
N LYS A 33 5.63 -5.10 -23.07
CA LYS A 33 5.83 -5.95 -24.25
C LYS A 33 5.26 -7.36 -24.04
N SER A 34 5.50 -7.96 -22.87
CA SER A 34 4.91 -9.26 -22.51
C SER A 34 3.39 -9.24 -22.55
N PHE A 35 2.76 -8.21 -21.96
CA PHE A 35 1.30 -8.10 -22.00
C PHE A 35 0.74 -7.93 -23.40
N GLN A 36 1.44 -7.27 -24.31
CA GLN A 36 1.04 -7.13 -25.70
C GLN A 36 1.14 -8.44 -26.50
N SER A 37 2.00 -9.37 -26.06
CA SER A 37 2.19 -10.65 -26.74
C SER A 37 1.18 -11.73 -26.31
N TYR A 38 0.34 -11.50 -25.31
CA TYR A 38 -0.65 -12.46 -24.87
C TYR A 38 -1.84 -12.51 -25.83
N ASP A 39 -1.97 -13.63 -26.51
CA ASP A 39 -3.10 -13.96 -27.39
C ASP A 39 -3.99 -15.00 -26.70
N CYS A 40 -4.73 -14.56 -25.70
CA CYS A 40 -5.66 -15.38 -24.96
C CYS A 40 -6.97 -14.64 -24.69
N ASN A 41 -8.03 -15.41 -24.41
CA ASN A 41 -9.34 -14.87 -24.03
C ASN A 41 -9.64 -15.23 -22.57
N ILE A 42 -10.22 -14.27 -21.85
CA ILE A 42 -10.73 -14.45 -20.49
C ILE A 42 -12.26 -14.30 -20.57
N ASN A 43 -12.97 -15.38 -20.31
CA ASN A 43 -14.45 -15.44 -20.44
C ASN A 43 -14.96 -14.91 -21.79
N GLY A 44 -14.28 -15.24 -22.89
CA GLY A 44 -14.65 -14.81 -24.23
C GLY A 44 -14.23 -13.39 -24.63
N ILE A 45 -13.56 -12.64 -23.72
CA ILE A 45 -13.05 -11.30 -23.97
C ILE A 45 -11.54 -11.40 -24.26
N PRO A 46 -11.02 -10.76 -25.35
CA PRO A 46 -9.59 -10.69 -25.59
C PRO A 46 -8.84 -10.12 -24.37
N PHE A 47 -7.68 -10.70 -24.03
CA PHE A 47 -6.90 -10.32 -22.87
C PHE A 47 -6.58 -8.80 -22.84
N SER A 48 -6.28 -8.21 -23.97
CA SER A 48 -6.01 -6.77 -24.07
C SER A 48 -7.22 -5.93 -23.61
N GLN A 49 -8.41 -6.27 -24.10
CA GLN A 49 -9.66 -5.58 -23.73
C GLN A 49 -10.02 -5.82 -22.25
N PHE A 50 -9.90 -7.05 -21.78
CA PHE A 50 -10.12 -7.39 -20.37
C PHE A 50 -9.17 -6.60 -19.46
N ARG A 51 -7.88 -6.54 -19.83
CA ARG A 51 -6.88 -5.79 -19.11
C ARG A 51 -7.20 -4.29 -19.05
N GLU A 52 -7.65 -3.68 -20.13
CA GLU A 52 -8.06 -2.26 -20.16
C GLU A 52 -9.24 -2.00 -19.21
N GLN A 53 -10.25 -2.87 -19.22
CA GLN A 53 -11.40 -2.76 -18.31
C GLN A 53 -10.95 -2.83 -16.86
N VAL A 54 -10.17 -3.87 -16.49
CA VAL A 54 -9.67 -4.05 -15.12
C VAL A 54 -8.82 -2.87 -14.67
N ARG A 55 -7.99 -2.32 -15.55
CA ARG A 55 -7.19 -1.12 -15.23
C ARG A 55 -8.06 0.10 -14.96
N SER A 56 -9.02 0.35 -15.83
CA SER A 56 -9.95 1.46 -15.67
C SER A 56 -10.75 1.36 -14.37
N ASP A 57 -11.32 0.18 -14.10
CA ASP A 57 -12.09 -0.06 -12.88
C ASP A 57 -11.23 0.06 -11.62
N THR A 58 -9.99 -0.44 -11.66
CA THR A 58 -9.06 -0.33 -10.53
C THR A 58 -8.71 1.13 -10.25
N LEU A 59 -8.38 1.91 -11.27
CA LEU A 59 -8.05 3.33 -11.11
C LEU A 59 -9.25 4.12 -10.58
N LYS A 60 -10.44 3.86 -11.11
CA LYS A 60 -11.68 4.50 -10.64
C LYS A 60 -11.93 4.21 -9.16
N LYS A 61 -11.94 2.92 -8.78
CA LYS A 61 -12.17 2.51 -7.38
C LYS A 61 -11.10 3.05 -6.43
N ALA A 62 -9.83 3.02 -6.83
CA ALA A 62 -8.74 3.57 -6.02
C ALA A 62 -8.88 5.08 -5.82
N GLY A 63 -9.29 5.80 -6.87
CA GLY A 63 -9.58 7.23 -6.80
C GLY A 63 -10.73 7.54 -5.84
N GLU A 64 -11.88 6.91 -6.03
CA GLU A 64 -13.07 7.08 -5.19
C GLU A 64 -12.78 6.75 -3.71
N TYR A 65 -12.07 5.65 -3.45
CA TYR A 65 -11.65 5.29 -2.09
C TYR A 65 -10.75 6.36 -1.46
N SER A 66 -9.76 6.83 -2.21
CA SER A 66 -8.80 7.84 -1.72
C SER A 66 -9.48 9.18 -1.46
N GLU A 67 -10.41 9.60 -2.31
CA GLU A 67 -11.20 10.82 -2.12
C GLU A 67 -12.06 10.75 -0.86
N ASN A 68 -12.75 9.63 -0.66
CA ASN A 68 -13.57 9.39 0.53
C ASN A 68 -12.72 9.41 1.81
N LEU A 69 -11.54 8.75 1.77
CA LEU A 69 -10.62 8.72 2.90
C LEU A 69 -10.08 10.12 3.24
N LEU A 70 -9.67 10.89 2.23
CA LEU A 70 -9.19 12.27 2.42
C LEU A 70 -10.27 13.18 2.96
N SER A 71 -11.50 13.04 2.48
CA SER A 71 -12.66 13.78 3.00
C SER A 71 -12.89 13.47 4.47
N LEU A 72 -12.86 12.19 4.84
CA LEU A 72 -13.00 11.76 6.23
C LEU A 72 -11.89 12.33 7.12
N CYS A 73 -10.63 12.20 6.70
CA CYS A 73 -9.47 12.74 7.42
C CYS A 73 -9.54 14.26 7.59
N SER A 74 -10.03 14.97 6.57
CA SER A 74 -10.21 16.43 6.63
C SER A 74 -11.27 16.82 7.63
N ASN A 75 -12.40 16.09 7.68
CA ASN A 75 -13.47 16.31 8.64
C ASN A 75 -13.02 16.07 10.09
N LEU A 76 -12.07 15.15 10.28
CA LEU A 76 -11.47 14.85 11.58
C LEU A 76 -10.28 15.77 11.94
N ASN A 77 -9.96 16.75 11.10
CA ASN A 77 -8.81 17.66 11.28
C ASN A 77 -7.45 16.95 11.46
N ILE A 78 -7.26 15.78 10.84
CA ILE A 78 -6.01 15.03 10.95
C ILE A 78 -4.89 15.82 10.29
N ALA A 79 -3.80 16.05 11.06
CA ALA A 79 -2.64 16.80 10.60
C ALA A 79 -2.00 16.15 9.36
N GLY A 80 -1.55 16.97 8.41
CA GLY A 80 -0.86 16.50 7.21
C GLY A 80 -1.76 16.17 6.02
N THR A 81 -3.08 16.09 6.17
CA THR A 81 -4.00 15.80 5.06
C THR A 81 -4.03 16.87 3.98
N LYS A 82 -3.69 18.11 4.32
CA LYS A 82 -3.65 19.26 3.38
C LYS A 82 -2.61 19.12 2.26
N ASN A 83 -1.65 18.21 2.39
CA ASN A 83 -0.57 18.00 1.42
C ASN A 83 -0.85 16.87 0.42
N PHE A 84 -2.01 16.22 0.49
CA PHE A 84 -2.39 15.20 -0.47
C PHE A 84 -3.04 15.83 -1.69
N SER A 85 -2.25 16.03 -2.74
CA SER A 85 -2.72 16.63 -4.02
C SER A 85 -3.00 15.60 -5.12
N CYS A 86 -2.98 14.30 -4.80
CA CYS A 86 -2.75 13.28 -5.80
C CYS A 86 -3.99 12.68 -6.48
N VAL A 87 -5.20 13.14 -6.15
CA VAL A 87 -6.41 12.48 -6.68
C VAL A 87 -6.70 12.77 -8.14
N LYS A 88 -6.23 13.89 -8.67
CA LYS A 88 -6.55 14.32 -10.05
C LYS A 88 -5.92 13.46 -11.16
N ASP A 89 -4.85 12.72 -10.84
CA ASP A 89 -4.11 11.93 -11.82
C ASP A 89 -4.58 10.48 -11.96
N PHE A 90 -5.54 10.04 -11.13
CA PHE A 90 -6.00 8.64 -11.11
C PHE A 90 -6.74 8.19 -12.38
N TYR A 91 -7.21 9.12 -13.20
CA TYR A 91 -8.04 8.80 -14.36
C TYR A 91 -7.26 8.74 -15.68
N SER A 92 -5.94 8.54 -15.63
CA SER A 92 -5.11 8.40 -16.84
C SER A 92 -4.82 6.92 -17.12
N PRO A 93 -5.64 6.21 -17.90
CA PRO A 93 -5.51 4.77 -18.13
C PRO A 93 -4.22 4.36 -18.86
N GLU A 94 -3.58 5.30 -19.55
CA GLU A 94 -2.31 5.08 -20.25
C GLU A 94 -1.08 5.08 -19.32
N LYS A 95 -1.19 5.67 -18.14
CA LYS A 95 -0.06 5.71 -17.19
C LYS A 95 0.30 4.33 -16.66
N ASN A 96 1.57 4.15 -16.30
CA ASN A 96 2.02 2.95 -15.61
C ASN A 96 1.37 2.83 -14.23
N ILE A 97 0.85 1.66 -13.88
CA ILE A 97 0.39 1.36 -12.54
C ILE A 97 1.50 0.59 -11.83
N ILE A 98 1.96 1.13 -10.70
CA ILE A 98 2.90 0.49 -9.79
C ILE A 98 2.11 0.12 -8.53
N GLN A 99 2.08 -1.15 -8.20
CA GLN A 99 1.19 -1.65 -7.15
C GLN A 99 1.95 -2.46 -6.11
N THR A 100 1.54 -2.30 -4.85
CA THR A 100 1.85 -3.23 -3.76
C THR A 100 0.57 -3.56 -3.00
N GLY A 101 0.60 -4.65 -2.24
CA GLY A 101 -0.51 -5.04 -1.38
C GLY A 101 -0.02 -5.59 -0.05
N HIS A 102 -0.75 -5.29 1.01
CA HIS A 102 -0.52 -5.83 2.34
C HIS A 102 -1.80 -5.71 3.18
N SER A 103 -1.87 -6.49 4.27
CA SER A 103 -2.88 -6.30 5.30
C SER A 103 -2.81 -4.88 5.90
N PRO A 104 -3.88 -4.36 6.51
CA PRO A 104 -3.92 -3.00 7.05
C PRO A 104 -2.87 -2.70 8.12
N ALA A 105 -2.31 -3.74 8.75
CA ALA A 105 -1.34 -3.59 9.82
C ALA A 105 0.03 -3.09 9.31
N ILE A 106 0.49 -1.95 9.81
CA ILE A 106 1.84 -1.42 9.57
C ILE A 106 2.72 -1.86 10.75
N THR A 107 3.04 -3.14 10.81
CA THR A 107 3.77 -3.71 11.95
C THR A 107 5.25 -3.95 11.67
N HIS A 108 5.67 -3.87 10.40
CA HIS A 108 7.03 -4.21 9.99
C HIS A 108 7.64 -3.14 9.08
N PRO A 109 8.88 -2.70 9.35
CA PRO A 109 9.56 -1.69 8.53
C PRO A 109 9.61 -2.02 7.04
N GLY A 110 9.71 -3.32 6.68
CA GLY A 110 9.67 -3.77 5.30
C GLY A 110 8.35 -3.47 4.57
N VAL A 111 7.23 -3.42 5.27
CA VAL A 111 5.93 -3.02 4.70
C VAL A 111 5.94 -1.53 4.40
N LEU A 112 6.39 -0.70 5.34
CA LEU A 112 6.51 0.75 5.16
C LEU A 112 7.44 1.10 3.98
N ILE A 113 8.55 0.37 3.86
CA ILE A 113 9.49 0.53 2.73
C ILE A 113 8.79 0.22 1.39
N LYS A 114 7.98 -0.84 1.30
CA LYS A 114 7.23 -1.17 0.08
C LYS A 114 6.29 -0.03 -0.32
N HIS A 115 5.55 0.55 0.62
CA HIS A 115 4.67 1.69 0.33
C HIS A 115 5.45 2.91 -0.18
N SER A 116 6.57 3.23 0.47
CA SER A 116 7.45 4.33 0.05
C SER A 116 8.07 4.08 -1.32
N LEU A 117 8.45 2.82 -1.61
CA LEU A 117 9.04 2.41 -2.88
C LEU A 117 8.04 2.55 -4.03
N VAL A 118 6.78 2.13 -3.84
CA VAL A 118 5.72 2.30 -4.85
C VAL A 118 5.56 3.76 -5.25
N ASN A 119 5.50 4.67 -4.29
CA ASN A 119 5.41 6.11 -4.55
C ASN A 119 6.65 6.63 -5.30
N SER A 120 7.84 6.22 -4.88
CA SER A 120 9.10 6.64 -5.49
C SER A 120 9.22 6.16 -6.96
N ILE A 121 8.89 4.89 -7.22
CA ILE A 121 8.89 4.33 -8.56
C ILE A 121 7.83 5.01 -9.44
N ALA A 122 6.61 5.17 -8.93
CA ALA A 122 5.53 5.82 -9.67
C ALA A 122 5.95 7.23 -10.12
N LYS A 123 6.56 8.02 -9.25
CA LYS A 123 7.11 9.34 -9.61
C LYS A 123 8.20 9.24 -10.69
N LYS A 124 9.13 8.29 -10.55
CA LYS A 124 10.25 8.11 -11.49
C LYS A 124 9.78 7.79 -12.91
N VAL A 125 8.69 7.02 -13.06
CA VAL A 125 8.17 6.58 -14.35
C VAL A 125 6.93 7.35 -14.81
N ASN A 126 6.62 8.47 -14.19
CA ASN A 126 5.39 9.24 -14.41
C ASN A 126 4.14 8.34 -14.40
N GLY A 127 4.09 7.44 -13.42
CA GLY A 127 3.01 6.47 -13.24
C GLY A 127 2.11 6.79 -12.05
N ILE A 128 1.25 5.85 -11.73
CA ILE A 128 0.32 5.91 -10.60
C ILE A 128 0.72 4.81 -9.62
N GLY A 129 0.96 5.19 -8.36
CA GLY A 129 1.22 4.25 -7.26
C GLY A 129 -0.08 3.84 -6.57
N ILE A 130 -0.33 2.54 -6.46
CA ILE A 130 -1.49 1.99 -5.76
C ILE A 130 -1.01 1.11 -4.61
N ASN A 131 -1.44 1.43 -3.40
CA ASN A 131 -1.30 0.54 -2.24
C ASN A 131 -2.65 -0.15 -2.01
N MET A 132 -2.70 -1.44 -2.29
CA MET A 132 -3.89 -2.25 -2.04
C MET A 132 -3.89 -2.70 -0.58
N VAL A 133 -4.95 -2.38 0.13
CA VAL A 133 -5.18 -2.89 1.48
C VAL A 133 -5.99 -4.17 1.38
N VAL A 134 -5.42 -5.28 1.86
CA VAL A 134 -6.05 -6.60 1.87
C VAL A 134 -6.66 -6.80 3.24
N ASP A 135 -7.97 -6.71 3.34
CA ASP A 135 -8.74 -6.68 4.59
C ASP A 135 -9.40 -8.01 4.96
N ASN A 136 -9.30 -9.02 4.10
CA ASN A 136 -9.81 -10.37 4.38
C ASN A 136 -8.88 -11.23 5.23
N ASP A 137 -7.72 -10.68 5.63
CA ASP A 137 -6.76 -11.37 6.49
C ASP A 137 -7.12 -11.16 7.97
N ALA A 138 -6.88 -12.17 8.81
CA ALA A 138 -7.13 -12.04 10.24
C ALA A 138 -6.11 -11.10 10.89
N GLY A 139 -6.60 -10.03 11.50
CA GLY A 139 -5.79 -9.12 12.30
C GLY A 139 -5.50 -9.73 13.66
N ASN A 140 -4.23 -10.00 13.94
CA ASN A 140 -3.81 -10.40 15.28
C ASN A 140 -3.40 -9.21 16.16
N ASP A 141 -3.15 -8.06 15.56
CA ASP A 141 -2.68 -6.86 16.25
C ASP A 141 -3.71 -5.73 16.15
N ASN A 142 -4.43 -5.54 17.24
CA ASN A 142 -5.25 -4.36 17.48
C ASN A 142 -4.44 -3.22 18.13
N CYS A 143 -3.12 -3.22 17.95
CA CYS A 143 -2.20 -2.31 18.60
C CYS A 143 -1.33 -1.59 17.59
N LEU A 144 -1.04 -0.32 17.84
CA LEU A 144 0.11 0.38 17.28
C LEU A 144 1.31 0.17 18.18
N ASN A 145 2.40 -0.33 17.62
CA ASN A 145 3.67 -0.43 18.31
C ASN A 145 4.45 0.87 18.09
N ILE A 146 4.53 1.72 19.09
CA ILE A 146 5.21 3.02 19.05
C ILE A 146 6.56 2.86 19.74
N PRO A 147 7.70 3.06 19.04
CA PRO A 147 9.01 3.02 19.69
C PRO A 147 9.14 4.23 20.62
N ASP A 148 9.51 3.98 21.87
CA ASP A 148 9.92 5.04 22.79
C ASP A 148 11.30 5.55 22.39
N ILE A 149 11.35 6.73 21.83
CA ILE A 149 12.60 7.40 21.37
C ILE A 149 13.25 8.26 22.46
N ASN A 150 12.60 8.42 23.63
CA ASN A 150 13.05 9.28 24.71
C ASN A 150 13.74 8.50 25.84
N GLY A 151 13.60 7.18 25.85
CA GLY A 151 14.21 6.30 26.84
C GLY A 151 15.64 5.88 26.49
N SER A 152 16.45 5.58 27.50
CA SER A 152 17.77 4.96 27.34
C SER A 152 17.69 3.49 26.87
N ASP A 153 16.57 2.86 27.09
CA ASP A 153 16.26 1.50 26.62
C ASP A 153 15.25 1.56 25.48
N SER A 154 15.51 0.77 24.43
CA SER A 154 14.59 0.66 23.29
C SER A 154 13.33 -0.10 23.72
N SER A 155 12.40 0.61 24.33
CA SER A 155 11.07 0.09 24.67
C SER A 155 10.08 0.36 23.53
N VAL A 156 9.07 -0.48 23.44
CA VAL A 156 7.97 -0.34 22.50
C VAL A 156 6.68 -0.23 23.28
N GLU A 157 6.03 0.91 23.18
CA GLU A 157 4.70 1.10 23.75
C GLU A 157 3.65 0.50 22.80
N LYS A 158 2.70 -0.25 23.36
CA LYS A 158 1.61 -0.87 22.62
C LYS A 158 0.33 -0.09 22.86
N ASN A 159 -0.01 0.78 21.94
CA ASN A 159 -1.28 1.49 21.96
C ASN A 159 -2.37 0.68 21.26
N LYS A 160 -3.37 0.24 22.05
CA LYS A 160 -4.51 -0.53 21.53
C LYS A 160 -5.55 0.41 20.95
N TYR A 161 -5.80 0.31 19.64
CA TYR A 161 -6.87 1.06 18.98
C TYR A 161 -8.21 0.31 18.98
N HIS A 162 -8.24 -0.98 19.34
CA HIS A 162 -9.49 -1.74 19.51
C HIS A 162 -9.36 -2.85 20.58
N PRO A 163 -10.25 -2.92 21.56
CA PRO A 163 -10.08 -3.79 22.73
C PRO A 163 -10.43 -5.27 22.52
N GLY A 164 -10.97 -5.71 21.38
CA GLY A 164 -11.62 -7.02 21.36
C GLY A 164 -11.39 -7.91 20.13
N LEU A 165 -10.45 -7.60 19.24
CA LEU A 165 -10.37 -8.27 17.95
C LEU A 165 -9.24 -9.30 17.90
N ARG A 166 -9.53 -10.49 18.37
CA ARG A 166 -8.67 -11.66 18.10
C ARG A 166 -9.35 -12.53 17.04
N ASN A 167 -8.62 -12.85 15.98
CA ASN A 167 -9.02 -13.81 14.92
C ASN A 167 -10.22 -13.40 14.04
N LEU A 168 -10.53 -12.12 13.93
CA LEU A 168 -11.48 -11.62 12.95
C LEU A 168 -10.74 -11.08 11.72
N ALA A 169 -11.30 -11.26 10.53
CA ALA A 169 -10.82 -10.56 9.35
C ALA A 169 -11.03 -9.05 9.53
N PHE A 170 -10.14 -8.23 8.98
CA PHE A 170 -10.27 -6.78 9.10
C PHE A 170 -11.60 -6.26 8.54
N GLU A 171 -12.15 -6.89 7.49
CA GLU A 171 -13.46 -6.55 6.93
C GLU A 171 -14.64 -6.83 7.87
N GLU A 172 -14.47 -7.71 8.85
CA GLU A 172 -15.47 -8.03 9.87
C GLU A 172 -15.42 -7.06 11.07
N ILE A 173 -14.36 -6.25 11.14
CA ILE A 173 -14.17 -5.28 12.22
C ILE A 173 -15.16 -4.13 12.01
N ARG A 174 -16.21 -4.14 12.79
CA ARG A 174 -17.08 -2.97 12.89
C ARG A 174 -16.37 -1.94 13.76
N TYR A 175 -16.34 -0.70 13.27
CA TYR A 175 -15.67 0.41 13.95
C TYR A 175 -16.03 0.46 15.43
N ALA A 176 -14.99 0.68 16.23
CA ALA A 176 -15.16 1.07 17.62
C ALA A 176 -16.12 2.26 17.71
N ASP A 177 -16.91 2.29 18.77
CA ASP A 177 -17.69 3.44 19.16
C ASP A 177 -16.81 4.71 19.10
N GLN A 178 -17.41 5.82 18.69
CA GLN A 178 -16.71 7.11 18.57
C GLN A 178 -15.99 7.50 19.87
N THR A 179 -16.52 7.08 21.02
CA THR A 179 -15.90 7.24 22.34
C THR A 179 -14.55 6.54 22.46
N GLN A 180 -14.40 5.35 21.86
CA GLN A 180 -13.15 4.59 21.89
C GLN A 180 -12.09 5.20 20.96
N LEU A 181 -12.50 5.79 19.84
CA LEU A 181 -11.59 6.52 18.95
C LEU A 181 -11.08 7.80 19.60
N LEU A 182 -11.94 8.51 20.35
CA LEU A 182 -11.54 9.71 21.10
C LEU A 182 -10.58 9.37 22.23
N ALA A 183 -10.83 8.30 22.98
CA ALA A 183 -9.92 7.83 24.04
C ALA A 183 -8.54 7.42 23.49
N PHE A 184 -8.49 6.89 22.25
CA PHE A 184 -7.22 6.58 21.59
C PHE A 184 -6.45 7.84 21.16
N GLN A 185 -7.15 8.94 20.82
CA GLN A 185 -6.51 10.21 20.47
C GLN A 185 -5.90 10.94 21.68
N GLU A 186 -6.38 10.67 22.88
CA GLU A 186 -5.94 11.30 24.13
C GLU A 186 -4.81 10.51 24.84
N SER A 187 -4.52 9.27 24.39
CA SER A 187 -3.47 8.41 24.92
C SER A 187 -2.15 8.61 24.17
#